data_a42ad5349823f69a0df0690cc0cbcefc
#
_entry.id   a42ad5349823f69a0df0690cc0cbcefc
#
_cell.length_a   1.000
_cell.length_b   1.000
_cell.length_c   1.000
_cell.angle_alpha   90.00
_cell.angle_beta   90.00
_cell.angle_gamma   90.00
#
_symmetry.space_group_name_H-M   'P 1'
#
loop_
_entity.id
_entity.type
_entity.pdbx_description
1 polymer ?
#
loop_
_entity_poly.entity_id
_entity_poly.type
_entity_poly.pdbx_seq_one_letter_code
_entity_poly.pdbx_strand_id
1 'polypeptide(L)'
;MQPNGSANEQANVVVVDDEEMVVTSIRAFLTLETEYEVQGFTDPEQAVKHLEVTPVDVVISDYLMPKLNGIQFLGKARSLQPEAARVLLTGHADKQSAIQAINEVGLFQYLEKPWDNAQLLLIIQSAIERARLFRSLHDKITELDSAQSSLKNVQSRLLRAFL
;
A
#
# COMPACT_ATOMS: atom_id res chain seq x y z
N MET A 1 14.64 18.41 22.89
CA MET A 1 14.37 18.55 21.45
C MET A 1 13.61 17.32 20.96
N GLN A 2 12.39 17.50 20.60
CA GLN A 2 11.52 16.43 20.19
C GLN A 2 11.73 16.14 18.72
N PRO A 3 12.12 14.93 18.33
CA PRO A 3 11.85 14.48 16.98
C PRO A 3 10.37 14.15 16.94
N ASN A 4 9.75 14.96 16.28
CA ASN A 4 8.43 14.98 15.80
C ASN A 4 7.65 13.71 15.71
N GLY A 5 6.54 13.76 16.28
CA GLY A 5 5.45 12.88 16.37
C GLY A 5 4.82 12.37 15.09
N SER A 6 5.56 11.95 14.12
CA SER A 6 5.02 11.11 13.06
C SER A 6 5.39 9.64 13.25
N ALA A 7 6.08 9.33 14.33
CA ALA A 7 6.68 8.02 14.52
C ALA A 7 5.72 6.96 15.06
N ASN A 8 4.45 7.29 15.28
CA ASN A 8 3.56 6.33 15.94
C ASN A 8 2.13 6.31 15.37
N GLU A 9 1.95 6.68 14.12
CA GLU A 9 0.71 6.29 13.46
C GLU A 9 0.78 4.79 13.21
N GLN A 10 -0.18 4.08 13.77
CA GLN A 10 -0.35 2.67 13.61
C GLN A 10 -0.47 2.33 12.12
N ALA A 11 0.36 1.42 11.63
CA ALA A 11 0.31 1.02 10.24
C ALA A 11 -0.94 0.20 9.95
N ASN A 12 -1.57 0.44 8.82
CA ASN A 12 -2.75 -0.26 8.35
C ASN A 12 -2.39 -1.24 7.25
N VAL A 13 -2.73 -2.51 7.45
CA VAL A 13 -2.46 -3.61 6.53
C VAL A 13 -3.76 -4.27 6.13
N VAL A 14 -3.96 -4.49 4.84
CA VAL A 14 -5.09 -5.23 4.30
C VAL A 14 -4.60 -6.54 3.73
N VAL A 15 -5.26 -7.63 4.08
CA VAL A 15 -4.96 -8.98 3.58
C VAL A 15 -6.20 -9.53 2.87
N VAL A 16 -6.02 -10.00 1.64
CA VAL A 16 -7.11 -10.57 0.84
C VAL A 16 -6.69 -11.95 0.34
N ASP A 17 -7.47 -12.95 0.70
CA ASP A 17 -7.28 -14.33 0.24
C ASP A 17 -8.62 -15.05 0.39
N ASP A 18 -9.06 -15.78 -0.62
CA ASP A 18 -10.33 -16.52 -0.57
C ASP A 18 -10.32 -17.67 0.44
N GLU A 19 -9.14 -18.10 0.86
CA GLU A 19 -8.99 -19.05 1.96
C GLU A 19 -8.95 -18.32 3.30
N GLU A 20 -10.00 -18.47 4.09
CA GLU A 20 -10.13 -17.84 5.41
C GLU A 20 -8.98 -18.19 6.34
N MET A 21 -8.44 -19.41 6.26
CA MET A 21 -7.32 -19.84 7.08
C MET A 21 -6.06 -19.03 6.81
N VAL A 22 -5.80 -18.65 5.57
CA VAL A 22 -4.65 -17.81 5.21
C VAL A 22 -4.81 -16.41 5.80
N VAL A 23 -5.96 -15.80 5.64
CA VAL A 23 -6.29 -14.48 6.21
C VAL A 23 -6.13 -14.50 7.73
N THR A 24 -6.72 -15.48 8.39
CA THR A 24 -6.66 -15.62 9.85
C THR A 24 -5.23 -15.83 10.34
N SER A 25 -4.45 -16.64 9.65
CA SER A 25 -3.06 -16.95 10.00
C SER A 25 -2.18 -15.70 9.91
N ILE A 26 -2.25 -14.95 8.83
CA ILE A 26 -1.47 -13.73 8.66
C ILE A 26 -1.90 -12.67 9.69
N ARG A 27 -3.19 -12.49 9.86
CA ARG A 27 -3.73 -11.53 10.81
C ARG A 27 -3.30 -11.85 12.24
N ALA A 28 -3.42 -13.10 12.66
CA ALA A 28 -3.02 -13.54 14.00
C ALA A 28 -1.53 -13.31 14.23
N PHE A 29 -0.70 -13.69 13.28
CA PHE A 29 0.75 -13.52 13.38
C PHE A 29 1.13 -12.04 13.52
N LEU A 30 0.61 -11.18 12.66
CA LEU A 30 0.92 -9.75 12.70
C LEU A 30 0.39 -9.08 13.96
N THR A 31 -0.78 -9.48 14.43
CA THR A 31 -1.37 -8.95 15.66
C THR A 31 -0.52 -9.29 16.89
N LEU A 32 0.06 -10.49 16.92
CA LEU A 32 0.93 -10.92 18.01
C LEU A 32 2.31 -10.26 18.00
N GLU A 33 2.87 -10.06 16.79
CA GLU A 33 4.25 -9.60 16.64
C GLU A 33 4.39 -8.10 16.44
N THR A 34 3.29 -7.41 16.14
CA THR A 34 3.32 -5.98 15.80
C THR A 34 2.13 -5.25 16.41
N GLU A 35 2.15 -3.93 16.29
CA GLU A 35 1.01 -3.06 16.64
C GLU A 35 0.21 -2.65 15.41
N TYR A 36 0.38 -3.35 14.28
CA TYR A 36 -0.34 -3.02 13.05
C TYR A 36 -1.84 -3.29 13.18
N GLU A 37 -2.62 -2.44 12.54
CA GLU A 37 -4.04 -2.67 12.34
C GLU A 37 -4.20 -3.52 11.09
N VAL A 38 -4.66 -4.75 11.24
CA VAL A 38 -4.79 -5.70 10.13
C VAL A 38 -6.24 -5.99 9.85
N GLN A 39 -6.69 -5.69 8.63
CA GLN A 39 -8.02 -6.03 8.16
C GLN A 39 -7.93 -7.16 7.14
N GLY A 40 -8.72 -8.21 7.36
CA GLY A 40 -8.72 -9.38 6.50
C GLY A 40 -10.02 -9.49 5.72
N PHE A 41 -9.91 -9.88 4.45
CA PHE A 41 -11.05 -10.07 3.56
C PHE A 41 -10.91 -11.38 2.79
N THR A 42 -11.99 -12.11 2.67
CA THR A 42 -12.07 -13.29 1.80
C THR A 42 -12.70 -12.97 0.45
N ASP A 43 -13.34 -11.81 0.34
CA ASP A 43 -13.95 -11.31 -0.89
C ASP A 43 -13.21 -10.06 -1.35
N PRO A 44 -12.55 -10.07 -2.52
CA PRO A 44 -11.83 -8.89 -3.02
C PRO A 44 -12.73 -7.67 -3.27
N GLU A 45 -14.01 -7.85 -3.55
CA GLU A 45 -14.94 -6.74 -3.73
C GLU A 45 -15.15 -5.97 -2.41
N GLN A 46 -15.22 -6.67 -1.29
CA GLN A 46 -15.31 -6.06 0.03
C GLN A 46 -14.03 -5.30 0.38
N ALA A 47 -12.87 -5.85 0.01
CA ALA A 47 -11.59 -5.16 0.18
C ALA A 47 -11.52 -3.88 -0.65
N VAL A 48 -12.00 -3.88 -1.88
CA VAL A 48 -12.08 -2.67 -2.71
C VAL A 48 -12.91 -1.59 -2.03
N LYS A 49 -14.07 -1.93 -1.49
CA LYS A 49 -14.91 -0.97 -0.76
C LYS A 49 -14.19 -0.38 0.45
N HIS A 50 -13.44 -1.19 1.16
CA HIS A 50 -12.63 -0.73 2.30
C HIS A 50 -11.54 0.25 1.85
N LEU A 51 -10.86 -0.04 0.75
CA LEU A 51 -9.82 0.83 0.19
C LEU A 51 -10.34 2.16 -0.34
N GLU A 52 -11.62 2.24 -0.70
CA GLU A 52 -12.25 3.48 -1.13
C GLU A 52 -12.37 4.52 -0.01
N VAL A 53 -12.46 4.06 1.24
CA VAL A 53 -12.78 4.92 2.39
C VAL A 53 -11.73 4.92 3.49
N THR A 54 -10.78 3.99 3.48
CA THR A 54 -9.80 3.84 4.56
C THR A 54 -8.38 3.86 4.01
N PRO A 55 -7.51 4.79 4.44
CA PRO A 55 -6.11 4.78 4.05
C PRO A 55 -5.39 3.54 4.57
N VAL A 56 -4.57 2.91 3.73
CA VAL A 56 -3.76 1.76 4.10
C VAL A 56 -2.31 1.93 3.66
N ASP A 57 -1.41 1.27 4.36
CA ASP A 57 0.02 1.30 4.04
C ASP A 57 0.43 0.13 3.15
N VAL A 58 -0.16 -1.04 3.38
CA VAL A 58 0.18 -2.27 2.65
C VAL A 58 -1.08 -3.04 2.30
N VAL A 59 -1.14 -3.52 1.07
CA VAL A 59 -2.18 -4.43 0.58
C VAL A 59 -1.53 -5.75 0.16
N ILE A 60 -1.95 -6.83 0.80
CA ILE A 60 -1.49 -8.19 0.51
C ILE A 60 -2.62 -8.94 -0.15
N SER A 61 -2.37 -9.57 -1.28
CA SER A 61 -3.38 -10.33 -2.01
C SER A 61 -2.86 -11.68 -2.49
N ASP A 62 -3.69 -12.70 -2.36
CA ASP A 62 -3.46 -13.97 -3.05
C ASP A 62 -3.61 -13.76 -4.57
N TYR A 63 -2.90 -14.58 -5.34
CA TYR A 63 -2.97 -14.54 -6.80
C TYR A 63 -4.27 -15.14 -7.34
N LEU A 64 -4.60 -16.36 -6.89
CA LEU A 64 -5.77 -17.08 -7.39
C LEU A 64 -6.97 -16.89 -6.47
N MET A 65 -7.91 -16.10 -6.94
CA MET A 65 -9.17 -15.86 -6.25
C MET A 65 -10.33 -15.96 -7.24
N PRO A 66 -11.53 -16.43 -6.83
CA PRO A 66 -12.73 -16.36 -7.65
C PRO A 66 -13.06 -14.89 -7.98
N LYS A 67 -13.82 -14.63 -9.02
CA LYS A 67 -14.29 -13.32 -9.44
C LYS A 67 -13.18 -12.39 -9.94
N LEU A 68 -12.14 -12.16 -9.15
CA LEU A 68 -11.09 -11.19 -9.41
C LEU A 68 -9.76 -11.77 -8.96
N ASN A 69 -8.79 -11.95 -9.86
CA ASN A 69 -7.47 -12.44 -9.45
C ASN A 69 -6.67 -11.36 -8.71
N GLY A 70 -5.59 -11.77 -8.06
CA GLY A 70 -4.79 -10.87 -7.23
C GLY A 70 -4.17 -9.71 -8.01
N ILE A 71 -3.80 -9.92 -9.26
CA ILE A 71 -3.23 -8.86 -10.10
C ILE A 71 -4.27 -7.82 -10.46
N GLN A 72 -5.48 -8.26 -10.83
CA GLN A 72 -6.60 -7.36 -11.09
C GLN A 72 -6.99 -6.58 -9.83
N PHE A 73 -7.03 -7.25 -8.69
CA PHE A 73 -7.33 -6.61 -7.41
C PHE A 73 -6.26 -5.57 -7.04
N LEU A 74 -4.99 -5.93 -7.14
CA LEU A 74 -3.89 -5.02 -6.82
C LEU A 74 -3.82 -3.84 -7.80
N GLY A 75 -4.23 -4.03 -9.05
CA GLY A 75 -4.39 -2.94 -10.00
C GLY A 75 -5.45 -1.93 -9.56
N LYS A 76 -6.58 -2.40 -9.05
CA LYS A 76 -7.61 -1.53 -8.45
C LYS A 76 -7.11 -0.83 -7.19
N ALA A 77 -6.38 -1.55 -6.34
CA ALA A 77 -5.77 -0.97 -5.14
C ALA A 77 -4.80 0.16 -5.50
N ARG A 78 -4.00 -0.02 -6.55
CA ARG A 78 -3.09 1.02 -7.05
C ARG A 78 -3.84 2.27 -7.51
N SER A 79 -4.97 2.10 -8.17
CA SER A 79 -5.78 3.24 -8.64
C SER A 79 -6.40 3.99 -7.46
N LEU A 80 -6.82 3.29 -6.42
CA LEU A 80 -7.45 3.88 -5.25
C LEU A 80 -6.44 4.49 -4.28
N GLN A 81 -5.31 3.81 -4.07
CA GLN A 81 -4.28 4.22 -3.12
C GLN A 81 -2.89 3.96 -3.71
N PRO A 82 -2.39 4.84 -4.57
CA PRO A 82 -1.16 4.62 -5.30
C PRO A 82 0.09 4.54 -4.42
N GLU A 83 0.09 5.17 -3.25
CA GLU A 83 1.24 5.12 -2.34
C GLU A 83 1.28 3.84 -1.49
N ALA A 84 0.18 3.12 -1.34
CA ALA A 84 0.17 1.86 -0.60
C ALA A 84 1.04 0.82 -1.30
N ALA A 85 1.87 0.11 -0.55
CA ALA A 85 2.70 -0.95 -1.10
C ALA A 85 1.84 -2.19 -1.38
N ARG A 86 2.09 -2.85 -2.49
CA ARG A 86 1.34 -4.00 -2.97
C ARG A 86 2.21 -5.24 -2.90
N VAL A 87 1.71 -6.28 -2.24
CA VAL A 87 2.39 -7.57 -2.04
C VAL A 87 1.49 -8.69 -2.56
N LEU A 88 2.06 -9.60 -3.32
CA LEU A 88 1.34 -10.73 -3.90
C LEU A 88 1.76 -12.04 -3.23
N LEU A 89 0.80 -12.84 -2.83
CA LEU A 89 1.01 -14.21 -2.38
C LEU A 89 0.84 -15.15 -3.57
N THR A 90 1.83 -15.98 -3.84
CA THR A 90 1.82 -16.87 -5.00
C THR A 90 2.03 -18.33 -4.62
N GLY A 91 1.38 -19.24 -5.36
CA GLY A 91 1.79 -20.64 -5.38
C GLY A 91 3.03 -20.81 -6.25
N HIS A 92 3.69 -21.95 -6.14
CA HIS A 92 4.89 -22.26 -6.92
C HIS A 92 4.64 -22.19 -8.44
N ALA A 93 3.47 -22.64 -8.88
CA ALA A 93 3.08 -22.64 -10.29
C ALA A 93 2.83 -21.23 -10.87
N ASP A 94 2.58 -20.23 -10.01
CA ASP A 94 2.16 -18.89 -10.42
C ASP A 94 3.30 -17.87 -10.41
N LYS A 95 4.51 -18.29 -10.10
CA LYS A 95 5.68 -17.43 -9.95
C LYS A 95 5.99 -16.60 -11.19
N GLN A 96 5.84 -17.19 -12.37
CA GLN A 96 6.06 -16.50 -13.65
C GLN A 96 5.08 -15.32 -13.83
N SER A 97 3.81 -15.55 -13.53
CA SER A 97 2.78 -14.52 -13.59
C SER A 97 3.04 -13.40 -12.58
N ALA A 98 3.53 -13.74 -11.39
CA ALA A 98 3.91 -12.76 -10.38
C ALA A 98 5.05 -11.85 -10.86
N ILE A 99 6.05 -12.41 -11.53
CA ILE A 99 7.17 -11.65 -12.09
C ILE A 99 6.67 -10.64 -13.13
N GLN A 100 5.74 -11.04 -14.00
CA GLN A 100 5.13 -10.12 -14.97
C GLN A 100 4.37 -9.00 -14.28
N ALA A 101 3.69 -9.29 -13.18
CA ALA A 101 2.90 -8.33 -12.43
C ALA A 101 3.73 -7.22 -11.77
N ILE A 102 5.01 -7.44 -11.53
CA ILE A 102 5.89 -6.41 -10.94
C ILE A 102 5.83 -5.12 -11.75
N ASN A 103 5.84 -5.20 -13.06
CA ASN A 103 5.80 -4.03 -13.92
C ASN A 103 4.36 -3.51 -14.16
N GLU A 104 3.37 -4.40 -14.23
CA GLU A 104 1.99 -4.02 -14.56
C GLU A 104 1.28 -3.30 -13.42
N VAL A 105 1.40 -3.80 -12.20
CA VAL A 105 0.69 -3.24 -11.03
C VAL A 105 1.60 -2.55 -10.03
N GLY A 106 2.89 -2.41 -10.35
CA GLY A 106 3.85 -1.80 -9.43
C GLY A 106 3.97 -2.60 -8.13
N LEU A 107 4.18 -3.89 -8.26
CA LEU A 107 4.30 -4.78 -7.12
C LEU A 107 5.55 -4.46 -6.31
N PHE A 108 5.42 -4.32 -4.99
CA PHE A 108 6.57 -4.15 -4.11
C PHE A 108 7.38 -5.45 -3.99
N GLN A 109 6.68 -6.55 -3.71
CA GLN A 109 7.30 -7.85 -3.55
C GLN A 109 6.25 -8.93 -3.73
N TYR A 110 6.67 -10.14 -4.10
CA TYR A 110 5.85 -11.34 -4.01
C TYR A 110 6.39 -12.26 -2.92
N LEU A 111 5.53 -13.10 -2.38
CA LEU A 111 5.87 -14.09 -1.36
C LEU A 111 5.27 -15.42 -1.76
N GLU A 112 6.11 -16.45 -1.86
CA GLU A 112 5.69 -17.80 -2.28
C GLU A 112 5.12 -18.58 -1.11
N LYS A 113 4.01 -19.26 -1.33
CA LYS A 113 3.40 -20.18 -0.35
C LYS A 113 4.10 -21.56 -0.40
N PRO A 114 4.38 -22.21 0.73
CA PRO A 114 4.26 -21.70 2.10
C PRO A 114 5.41 -20.74 2.42
N TRP A 115 5.11 -19.66 3.12
CA TRP A 115 6.13 -18.66 3.51
C TRP A 115 6.66 -18.93 4.92
N ASP A 116 7.82 -18.34 5.19
CA ASP A 116 8.38 -18.21 6.52
C ASP A 116 7.82 -16.92 7.17
N ASN A 117 7.35 -17.00 8.40
CA ASN A 117 6.80 -15.87 9.12
C ASN A 117 7.81 -14.73 9.31
N ALA A 118 9.09 -15.06 9.51
CA ALA A 118 10.14 -14.04 9.60
C ALA A 118 10.30 -13.29 8.28
N GLN A 119 10.22 -13.98 7.15
CA GLN A 119 10.26 -13.37 5.83
C GLN A 119 9.03 -12.48 5.59
N LEU A 120 7.84 -12.96 5.94
CA LEU A 120 6.61 -12.19 5.84
C LEU A 120 6.71 -10.88 6.63
N LEU A 121 7.16 -10.93 7.88
CA LEU A 121 7.32 -9.77 8.73
C LEU A 121 8.30 -8.76 8.12
N LEU A 122 9.44 -9.23 7.64
CA LEU A 122 10.45 -8.37 7.01
C LEU A 122 9.90 -7.67 5.76
N ILE A 123 9.18 -8.38 4.92
CA ILE A 123 8.56 -7.83 3.71
C ILE A 123 7.55 -6.75 4.08
N ILE A 124 6.70 -7.01 5.06
CA ILE A 124 5.68 -6.05 5.49
C ILE A 124 6.29 -4.81 6.11
N GLN A 125 7.30 -4.96 6.96
CA GLN A 125 8.03 -3.83 7.54
C GLN A 125 8.65 -2.94 6.45
N SER A 126 9.31 -3.55 5.48
CA SER A 126 9.90 -2.83 4.35
C SER A 126 8.84 -2.18 3.46
N ALA A 127 7.71 -2.84 3.27
CA ALA A 127 6.59 -2.31 2.51
C ALA A 127 5.98 -1.07 3.17
N ILE A 128 5.82 -1.09 4.49
CA ILE A 128 5.32 0.06 5.25
C ILE A 128 6.28 1.25 5.13
N GLU A 129 7.57 1.02 5.28
CA GLU A 129 8.57 2.07 5.12
C GLU A 129 8.50 2.72 3.75
N ARG A 130 8.38 1.91 2.70
CA ARG A 130 8.26 2.40 1.33
C ARG A 130 6.98 3.22 1.13
N ALA A 131 5.84 2.73 1.62
CA ALA A 131 4.56 3.41 1.50
C ALA A 131 4.59 4.78 2.18
N ARG A 132 5.16 4.85 3.37
CA ARG A 132 5.30 6.10 4.13
C ARG A 132 6.25 7.07 3.46
N LEU A 133 7.35 6.57 2.90
CA LEU A 133 8.27 7.40 2.14
C LEU A 133 7.60 8.02 0.91
N PHE A 134 6.87 7.23 0.14
CA PHE A 134 6.16 7.73 -1.05
C PHE A 134 5.10 8.76 -0.68
N ARG A 135 4.35 8.53 0.40
CA ARG A 135 3.36 9.49 0.90
C ARG A 135 4.02 10.80 1.30
N SER A 136 5.14 10.74 2.02
CA SER A 136 5.91 11.91 2.43
C SER A 136 6.45 12.69 1.23
N LEU A 137 6.97 12.00 0.21
CA LEU A 137 7.44 12.63 -1.03
C LEU A 137 6.29 13.28 -1.78
N HIS A 138 5.14 12.63 -1.87
CA HIS A 138 3.96 13.17 -2.51
C HIS A 138 3.50 14.46 -1.82
N ASP A 139 3.43 14.46 -0.50
CA ASP A 139 3.06 15.64 0.30
C ASP A 139 4.03 16.79 0.08
N LYS A 140 5.33 16.52 0.05
CA LYS A 140 6.36 17.53 -0.22
C LYS A 140 6.27 18.11 -1.63
N ILE A 141 6.03 17.28 -2.63
CA ILE A 141 5.83 17.73 -4.01
C ILE A 141 4.59 18.63 -4.09
N THR A 142 3.51 18.26 -3.44
CA THR A 142 2.29 19.08 -3.37
C THR A 142 2.55 20.42 -2.70
N GLU A 143 3.30 20.47 -1.60
CA GLU A 143 3.69 21.71 -0.93
C GLU A 143 4.54 22.61 -1.84
N LEU A 144 5.49 22.06 -2.57
CA LEU A 144 6.33 22.81 -3.51
C LEU A 144 5.51 23.38 -4.66
N ASP A 145 4.58 22.62 -5.21
CA ASP A 145 3.71 23.08 -6.28
C ASP A 145 2.80 24.22 -5.79
N SER A 146 2.27 24.12 -4.59
CA SER A 146 1.47 25.18 -3.96
C SER A 146 2.29 26.44 -3.72
N ALA A 147 3.52 26.29 -3.23
CA ALA A 147 4.45 27.41 -3.02
C ALA A 147 4.81 28.10 -4.32
N GLN A 148 5.08 27.35 -5.39
CA GLN A 148 5.34 27.91 -6.72
C GLN A 148 4.14 28.65 -7.28
N SER A 149 2.95 28.11 -7.14
CA SER A 149 1.71 28.75 -7.60
C SER A 149 1.46 30.07 -6.84
N SER A 150 1.66 30.07 -5.52
CA SER A 150 1.55 31.27 -4.70
C SER A 150 2.56 32.32 -5.10
N LEU A 151 3.80 31.92 -5.36
CA LEU A 151 4.87 32.84 -5.80
C LEU A 151 4.54 33.46 -7.16
N LYS A 152 4.05 32.68 -8.13
CA LYS A 152 3.61 33.18 -9.43
C LYS A 152 2.47 34.18 -9.29
N ASN A 153 1.53 33.93 -8.41
CA ASN A 153 0.40 34.84 -8.14
C ASN A 153 0.91 36.18 -7.56
N VAL A 154 1.84 36.14 -6.62
CA VAL A 154 2.44 37.35 -6.06
C VAL A 154 3.19 38.14 -7.13
N GLN A 155 3.99 37.49 -7.96
CA GLN A 155 4.68 38.10 -9.08
C GLN A 155 3.72 38.77 -10.05
N SER A 156 2.63 38.10 -10.41
CA SER A 156 1.60 38.66 -11.30
C SER A 156 0.94 39.90 -10.71
N ARG A 157 0.65 39.86 -9.42
CA ARG A 157 0.08 41.02 -8.71
C ARG A 157 1.02 42.22 -8.68
N LEU A 158 2.29 41.97 -8.41
CA LEU A 158 3.33 43.00 -8.43
C LEU A 158 3.47 43.63 -9.81
N LEU A 159 3.53 42.82 -10.85
CA LEU A 159 3.60 43.33 -12.22
C LEU A 159 2.40 44.20 -12.59
N ARG A 160 1.20 43.78 -12.19
CA ARG A 160 -0.02 44.60 -12.42
C ARG A 160 -0.01 45.91 -11.66
N ALA A 161 0.57 45.90 -10.45
CA ALA A 161 0.66 47.12 -9.64
C ALA A 161 1.60 48.16 -10.20
N PHE A 162 2.66 47.70 -10.95
CA PHE A 162 3.68 48.58 -11.49
C PHE A 162 3.54 48.87 -13.00
N LEU A 163 2.57 48.29 -13.63
CA LEU A 163 2.21 48.59 -15.02
C LEU A 163 0.94 49.42 -15.07
#